data_782907168fc6b5db73ff3aab6bbf01ea
#
_entry.id   782907168fc6b5db73ff3aab6bbf01ea
#
_cell.length_a   1.000
_cell.length_b   1.000
_cell.length_c   1.000
_cell.angle_alpha   90.00
_cell.angle_beta   90.00
_cell.angle_gamma   90.00
#
_symmetry.space_group_name_H-M   'P 1'
#
loop_
_entity.id
_entity.type
_entity.pdbx_description
1 polymer ?
#
loop_
_entity_poly.entity_id
_entity_poly.type
_entity_poly.pdbx_seq_one_letter_code
_entity_poly.pdbx_strand_id
1 'polypeptide(L)'
;MKAVVLGVSGFLGSNLASELLRRKVKVIGFGLKDSRNHVLTEHGIEMIEGDMLDLATLKIPFDGVDWVIHYASTTSPTESMLEPKKDSMNLTASRIIFEDAIKRSVKKIVFSSSGGTVYGDSPRVPVKETDPVHSLIPYTKTKLAVEAELIRMCQNTSTVPVVLRYANPYGPNQYPAKGTGVITAWLEALRDDKPIVVYGDGESARDYVYISDAVNATVAALESPDARGTYNKGTGTPTSLNELLQMVEAVTQRKLSVSRTMQRPSDVVKTIALDSTKAFAELGWKPTTSLRDGIAKTWEWVQKGEPFVIG
;
A
#
# COMPACT_ATOMS: atom_id res chain seq x y z
N MET A 1 -13.86 19.28 0.46
CA MET A 1 -13.62 18.08 1.27
C MET A 1 -12.28 18.21 1.99
N LYS A 2 -12.15 17.61 3.16
CA LYS A 2 -10.94 17.61 3.99
C LYS A 2 -10.58 16.16 4.33
N ALA A 3 -9.33 15.76 4.11
CA ALA A 3 -8.85 14.41 4.34
C ALA A 3 -7.62 14.39 5.26
N VAL A 4 -7.55 13.39 6.14
CA VAL A 4 -6.34 13.05 6.90
C VAL A 4 -5.71 11.81 6.27
N VAL A 5 -4.42 11.89 5.92
CA VAL A 5 -3.64 10.77 5.37
C VAL A 5 -2.56 10.38 6.38
N LEU A 6 -2.74 9.22 7.02
CA LEU A 6 -1.77 8.64 7.94
C LEU A 6 -0.71 7.87 7.13
N GLY A 7 0.56 8.16 7.37
CA GLY A 7 1.65 7.64 6.56
C GLY A 7 1.83 8.40 5.24
N VAL A 8 1.54 9.70 5.25
CA VAL A 8 1.55 10.58 4.07
C VAL A 8 2.92 10.64 3.38
N SER A 9 4.04 10.58 4.12
CA SER A 9 5.40 10.56 3.57
C SER A 9 5.79 9.21 2.94
N GLY A 10 4.94 8.18 3.12
CA GLY A 10 5.16 6.86 2.54
C GLY A 10 4.80 6.79 1.05
N PHE A 11 5.12 5.65 0.42
CA PHE A 11 4.89 5.40 -1.00
C PHE A 11 3.43 5.63 -1.44
N LEU A 12 2.47 4.94 -0.82
CA LEU A 12 1.05 5.11 -1.14
C LEU A 12 0.53 6.48 -0.69
N GLY A 13 0.99 6.95 0.48
CA GLY A 13 0.50 8.18 1.09
C GLY A 13 0.83 9.42 0.27
N SER A 14 2.05 9.55 -0.21
CA SER A 14 2.49 10.70 -1.00
C SER A 14 1.81 10.78 -2.37
N ASN A 15 1.72 9.65 -3.05
CA ASN A 15 1.03 9.59 -4.33
C ASN A 15 -0.48 9.88 -4.18
N LEU A 16 -1.12 9.40 -3.11
CA LEU A 16 -2.51 9.74 -2.84
C LEU A 16 -2.68 11.21 -2.49
N ALA A 17 -1.80 11.77 -1.64
CA ALA A 17 -1.86 13.17 -1.24
C ALA A 17 -1.76 14.09 -2.47
N SER A 18 -0.86 13.80 -3.41
CA SER A 18 -0.75 14.48 -4.69
C SER A 18 -2.08 14.46 -5.47
N GLU A 19 -2.69 13.30 -5.64
CA GLU A 19 -3.95 13.15 -6.37
C GLU A 19 -5.11 13.88 -5.64
N LEU A 20 -5.15 13.84 -4.31
CA LEU A 20 -6.17 14.56 -3.53
C LEU A 20 -6.04 16.08 -3.69
N LEU A 21 -4.80 16.61 -3.68
CA LEU A 21 -4.55 18.04 -3.95
C LEU A 21 -5.01 18.44 -5.36
N ARG A 22 -4.70 17.62 -6.38
CA ARG A 22 -5.16 17.83 -7.76
C ARG A 22 -6.69 17.89 -7.86
N ARG A 23 -7.39 17.14 -6.99
CA ARG A 23 -8.86 17.15 -6.83
C ARG A 23 -9.37 18.26 -5.91
N LYS A 24 -8.51 19.19 -5.48
CA LYS A 24 -8.85 20.31 -4.58
C LYS A 24 -9.39 19.83 -3.23
N VAL A 25 -8.95 18.69 -2.75
CA VAL A 25 -9.21 18.22 -1.38
C VAL A 25 -8.13 18.79 -0.46
N LYS A 26 -8.53 19.40 0.66
CA LYS A 26 -7.57 19.85 1.69
C LYS A 26 -7.00 18.60 2.37
N VAL A 27 -5.67 18.48 2.39
CA VAL A 27 -4.97 17.32 2.96
C VAL A 27 -4.23 17.72 4.24
N ILE A 28 -4.46 16.95 5.30
CA ILE A 28 -3.63 16.91 6.50
C ILE A 28 -2.85 15.60 6.44
N GLY A 29 -1.52 15.71 6.48
CA GLY A 29 -0.62 14.58 6.53
C GLY A 29 -0.18 14.28 7.96
N PHE A 30 -0.21 13.00 8.36
CA PHE A 30 0.38 12.53 9.60
C PHE A 30 1.46 11.49 9.31
N GLY A 31 2.62 11.61 9.97
CA GLY A 31 3.71 10.64 9.83
C GLY A 31 4.94 11.01 10.64
N LEU A 32 5.93 10.13 10.60
CA LEU A 32 7.20 10.36 11.26
C LEU A 32 7.90 11.60 10.68
N LYS A 33 8.80 12.19 11.48
CA LYS A 33 9.71 13.22 10.97
C LYS A 33 10.56 12.63 9.84
N ASP A 34 10.45 13.22 8.67
CA ASP A 34 11.09 12.75 7.44
C ASP A 34 11.53 13.95 6.59
N SER A 35 12.64 13.80 5.87
CA SER A 35 13.15 14.87 4.98
C SER A 35 12.15 15.23 3.87
N ARG A 36 11.26 14.33 3.51
CA ARG A 36 10.19 14.53 2.51
C ARG A 36 9.06 15.42 3.01
N ASN A 37 8.93 15.61 4.33
CA ASN A 37 7.83 16.38 4.91
C ASN A 37 7.84 17.85 4.45
N HIS A 38 9.03 18.45 4.22
CA HIS A 38 9.11 19.81 3.72
C HIS A 38 8.55 19.92 2.29
N VAL A 39 8.81 18.95 1.42
CA VAL A 39 8.25 18.92 0.06
C VAL A 39 6.73 18.84 0.12
N LEU A 40 6.17 18.00 1.00
CA LEU A 40 4.73 17.89 1.22
C LEU A 40 4.13 19.23 1.66
N THR A 41 4.81 19.93 2.58
CA THR A 41 4.37 21.24 3.09
C THR A 41 4.42 22.31 2.01
N GLU A 42 5.46 22.37 1.20
CA GLU A 42 5.60 23.30 0.07
C GLU A 42 4.48 23.14 -0.96
N HIS A 43 3.94 21.92 -1.10
CA HIS A 43 2.79 21.64 -1.97
C HIS A 43 1.42 21.83 -1.28
N GLY A 44 1.40 22.42 -0.07
CA GLY A 44 0.17 22.82 0.61
C GLY A 44 -0.47 21.74 1.49
N ILE A 45 0.28 20.69 1.84
CA ILE A 45 -0.16 19.70 2.82
C ILE A 45 0.17 20.21 4.22
N GLU A 46 -0.84 20.25 5.08
CA GLU A 46 -0.66 20.54 6.51
C GLU A 46 -0.05 19.33 7.21
N MET A 47 1.26 19.39 7.54
CA MET A 47 1.99 18.26 8.11
C MET A 47 1.90 18.25 9.64
N ILE A 48 1.60 17.07 10.19
CA ILE A 48 1.66 16.75 11.62
C ILE A 48 2.71 15.64 11.79
N GLU A 49 3.82 15.98 12.39
CA GLU A 49 4.86 15.01 12.71
C GLU A 49 4.53 14.28 14.00
N GLY A 50 4.61 12.96 13.97
CA GLY A 50 4.37 12.09 15.13
C GLY A 50 4.55 10.62 14.80
N ASP A 51 4.80 9.84 15.85
CA ASP A 51 4.82 8.37 15.78
C ASP A 51 3.45 7.84 16.23
N MET A 52 2.81 7.04 15.39
CA MET A 52 1.54 6.41 15.76
C MET A 52 1.68 5.44 16.94
N LEU A 53 2.89 4.97 17.24
CA LEU A 53 3.16 4.10 18.40
C LEU A 53 3.38 4.89 19.70
N ASP A 54 3.62 6.18 19.64
CA ASP A 54 3.63 7.04 20.82
C ASP A 54 2.19 7.45 21.20
N LEU A 55 1.49 6.52 21.84
CA LEU A 55 0.08 6.67 22.18
C LEU A 55 -0.18 7.84 23.14
N ALA A 56 0.81 8.28 23.90
CA ALA A 56 0.69 9.39 24.84
C ALA A 56 0.61 10.75 24.14
N THR A 57 1.28 10.89 23.01
CA THR A 57 1.35 12.13 22.22
C THR A 57 0.53 12.08 20.94
N LEU A 58 -0.08 10.93 20.62
CA LEU A 58 -0.87 10.73 19.41
C LEU A 58 -2.10 11.64 19.38
N LYS A 59 -1.99 12.78 18.68
CA LYS A 59 -3.07 13.74 18.49
C LYS A 59 -3.19 14.06 17.00
N ILE A 60 -4.33 13.71 16.44
CA ILE A 60 -4.66 13.96 15.04
C ILE A 60 -5.93 14.82 14.99
N PRO A 61 -5.95 15.97 14.30
CA PRO A 61 -7.11 16.84 14.24
C PRO A 61 -8.16 16.30 13.27
N PHE A 62 -9.15 15.59 13.80
CA PHE A 62 -10.26 15.07 13.00
C PHE A 62 -11.46 16.03 12.89
N ASP A 63 -11.42 17.18 13.51
CA ASP A 63 -12.53 18.15 13.47
C ASP A 63 -12.78 18.64 12.04
N GLY A 64 -14.00 18.45 11.55
CA GLY A 64 -14.41 18.82 10.20
C GLY A 64 -13.72 17.99 9.07
N VAL A 65 -13.13 16.85 9.42
CA VAL A 65 -12.54 15.92 8.45
C VAL A 65 -13.63 15.04 7.85
N ASP A 66 -13.65 14.96 6.53
CA ASP A 66 -14.57 14.09 5.80
C ASP A 66 -14.02 12.65 5.70
N TRP A 67 -12.71 12.51 5.44
CA TRP A 67 -12.07 11.22 5.14
C TRP A 67 -10.80 10.99 5.95
N VAL A 68 -10.64 9.79 6.46
CA VAL A 68 -9.39 9.32 7.07
C VAL A 68 -8.85 8.17 6.23
N ILE A 69 -7.60 8.28 5.79
CA ILE A 69 -6.91 7.23 5.03
C ILE A 69 -5.74 6.72 5.86
N HIS A 70 -5.83 5.48 6.29
CA HIS A 70 -4.86 4.86 7.16
C HIS A 70 -3.90 3.96 6.36
N TYR A 71 -2.78 4.54 5.93
CA TYR A 71 -1.68 3.87 5.24
C TYR A 71 -0.48 3.61 6.17
N ALA A 72 -0.45 4.23 7.34
CA ALA A 72 0.63 4.05 8.29
C ALA A 72 0.75 2.58 8.72
N SER A 73 1.97 2.07 8.71
CA SER A 73 2.35 0.77 9.25
C SER A 73 3.81 0.88 9.69
N THR A 74 4.13 0.38 10.87
CA THR A 74 5.48 0.50 11.45
C THR A 74 6.37 -0.70 11.13
N THR A 75 5.80 -1.72 10.47
CA THR A 75 6.49 -2.95 10.11
C THR A 75 6.15 -3.35 8.67
N SER A 76 7.12 -3.99 8.02
CA SER A 76 6.95 -4.78 6.80
C SER A 76 6.75 -6.27 7.15
N PRO A 77 6.38 -7.13 6.19
CA PRO A 77 6.31 -8.58 6.41
C PRO A 77 7.58 -9.15 7.05
N THR A 78 8.75 -8.76 6.55
CA THR A 78 10.04 -9.23 7.09
C THR A 78 10.31 -8.70 8.50
N GLU A 79 10.07 -7.40 8.74
CA GLU A 79 10.27 -6.81 10.06
C GLU A 79 9.32 -7.37 11.11
N SER A 80 8.08 -7.71 10.74
CA SER A 80 7.12 -8.32 11.65
C SER A 80 7.57 -9.67 12.20
N MET A 81 8.35 -10.40 11.41
CA MET A 81 8.97 -11.67 11.86
C MET A 81 10.07 -11.44 12.89
N LEU A 82 10.80 -10.33 12.78
CA LEU A 82 11.88 -9.95 13.69
C LEU A 82 11.36 -9.25 14.95
N GLU A 83 10.35 -8.41 14.80
CA GLU A 83 9.78 -7.58 15.86
C GLU A 83 8.25 -7.75 15.99
N PRO A 84 7.74 -8.96 16.33
CA PRO A 84 6.29 -9.22 16.35
C PRO A 84 5.52 -8.39 17.39
N LYS A 85 6.19 -7.97 18.48
CA LYS A 85 5.58 -7.07 19.48
C LYS A 85 5.33 -5.68 18.91
N LYS A 86 6.31 -5.13 18.18
CA LYS A 86 6.16 -3.84 17.49
C LYS A 86 5.05 -3.90 16.45
N ASP A 87 4.98 -4.99 15.70
CA ASP A 87 3.90 -5.20 14.73
C ASP A 87 2.52 -5.19 15.39
N SER A 88 2.35 -5.89 16.52
CA SER A 88 1.07 -5.92 17.24
C SER A 88 0.63 -4.55 17.79
N MET A 89 1.55 -3.62 18.06
CA MET A 89 1.23 -2.26 18.48
C MET A 89 0.48 -1.47 17.40
N ASN A 90 0.64 -1.82 16.12
CA ASN A 90 -0.14 -1.22 15.04
C ASN A 90 -1.66 -1.37 15.27
N LEU A 91 -2.12 -2.50 15.83
CA LEU A 91 -3.53 -2.71 16.15
C LEU A 91 -4.00 -1.74 17.23
N THR A 92 -3.25 -1.59 18.31
CA THR A 92 -3.62 -0.68 19.42
C THR A 92 -3.68 0.76 18.94
N ALA A 93 -2.67 1.21 18.20
CA ALA A 93 -2.64 2.56 17.63
C ALA A 93 -3.81 2.80 16.66
N SER A 94 -4.08 1.84 15.77
CA SER A 94 -5.21 1.94 14.83
C SER A 94 -6.55 2.06 15.55
N ARG A 95 -6.77 1.32 16.65
CA ARG A 95 -8.00 1.42 17.46
C ARG A 95 -8.20 2.81 18.02
N ILE A 96 -7.17 3.41 18.61
CA ILE A 96 -7.22 4.78 19.16
C ILE A 96 -7.55 5.78 18.06
N ILE A 97 -6.91 5.67 16.90
CA ILE A 97 -7.15 6.53 15.74
C ILE A 97 -8.60 6.40 15.26
N PHE A 98 -9.10 5.18 15.11
CA PHE A 98 -10.48 4.94 14.65
C PHE A 98 -11.49 5.45 15.65
N GLU A 99 -11.26 5.22 16.95
CA GLU A 99 -12.14 5.69 18.01
C GLU A 99 -12.29 7.22 18.00
N ASP A 100 -11.18 7.96 17.88
CA ASP A 100 -11.23 9.42 17.84
C ASP A 100 -11.86 9.92 16.53
N ALA A 101 -11.53 9.34 15.38
CA ALA A 101 -12.14 9.68 14.10
C ALA A 101 -13.69 9.46 14.11
N ILE A 102 -14.15 8.35 14.68
CA ILE A 102 -15.58 8.03 14.82
C ILE A 102 -16.26 9.02 15.76
N LYS A 103 -15.66 9.33 16.92
CA LYS A 103 -16.17 10.33 17.86
C LYS A 103 -16.34 11.72 17.23
N ARG A 104 -15.50 12.07 16.25
CA ARG A 104 -15.56 13.31 15.47
C ARG A 104 -16.44 13.22 14.22
N SER A 105 -17.20 12.14 14.08
CA SER A 105 -18.13 11.92 12.98
C SER A 105 -17.49 12.02 11.59
N VAL A 106 -16.27 11.53 11.45
CA VAL A 106 -15.62 11.36 10.13
C VAL A 106 -16.51 10.50 9.25
N LYS A 107 -16.76 10.93 8.01
CA LYS A 107 -17.70 10.26 7.10
C LYS A 107 -17.21 8.88 6.66
N LYS A 108 -15.90 8.75 6.37
CA LYS A 108 -15.34 7.51 5.86
C LYS A 108 -13.91 7.28 6.37
N ILE A 109 -13.64 6.05 6.78
CA ILE A 109 -12.28 5.59 7.12
C ILE A 109 -11.88 4.51 6.12
N VAL A 110 -10.78 4.76 5.40
CA VAL A 110 -10.18 3.80 4.46
C VAL A 110 -8.91 3.22 5.06
N PHE A 111 -8.85 1.91 5.24
CA PHE A 111 -7.68 1.21 5.75
C PHE A 111 -6.97 0.43 4.65
N SER A 112 -5.65 0.58 4.55
CA SER A 112 -4.80 -0.21 3.67
C SER A 112 -4.43 -1.54 4.32
N SER A 113 -5.02 -2.59 3.81
CA SER A 113 -4.64 -3.97 4.11
C SER A 113 -3.77 -4.57 3.01
N SER A 114 -3.46 -5.85 3.08
CA SER A 114 -2.50 -6.51 2.21
C SER A 114 -3.10 -7.76 1.54
N GLY A 115 -3.61 -7.59 0.32
CA GLY A 115 -4.08 -8.72 -0.47
C GLY A 115 -2.97 -9.70 -0.87
N GLY A 116 -1.73 -9.23 -0.96
CA GLY A 116 -0.59 -10.08 -1.28
C GLY A 116 -0.20 -11.10 -0.19
N THR A 117 -0.77 -10.97 1.02
CA THR A 117 -0.37 -11.84 2.15
C THR A 117 -1.54 -12.44 2.93
N VAL A 118 -2.71 -11.77 3.00
CA VAL A 118 -3.81 -12.18 3.91
C VAL A 118 -4.50 -13.47 3.50
N TYR A 119 -4.45 -13.85 2.23
CA TYR A 119 -5.09 -15.08 1.74
C TYR A 119 -4.20 -16.32 1.87
N GLY A 120 -2.88 -16.15 2.09
CA GLY A 120 -1.93 -17.27 2.05
C GLY A 120 -1.86 -17.91 0.67
N ASP A 121 -1.42 -19.16 0.62
CA ASP A 121 -1.50 -19.96 -0.61
C ASP A 121 -2.93 -20.43 -0.84
N SER A 122 -3.55 -19.93 -1.89
CA SER A 122 -4.91 -20.32 -2.27
C SER A 122 -4.88 -21.35 -3.41
N PRO A 123 -5.74 -22.38 -3.37
CA PRO A 123 -5.86 -23.33 -4.47
C PRO A 123 -6.47 -22.71 -5.72
N ARG A 124 -7.03 -21.51 -5.59
CA ARG A 124 -7.64 -20.75 -6.68
C ARG A 124 -7.03 -19.35 -6.75
N VAL A 125 -6.52 -18.97 -7.91
CA VAL A 125 -6.00 -17.64 -8.22
C VAL A 125 -6.63 -17.20 -9.54
N PRO A 126 -7.19 -15.97 -9.64
CA PRO A 126 -7.21 -14.91 -8.62
C PRO A 126 -8.22 -15.18 -7.49
N VAL A 127 -7.89 -14.65 -6.27
CA VAL A 127 -8.70 -14.81 -5.05
C VAL A 127 -9.72 -13.70 -4.91
N LYS A 128 -10.89 -14.02 -4.34
CA LYS A 128 -11.98 -13.08 -4.05
C LYS A 128 -11.99 -12.66 -2.58
N GLU A 129 -12.70 -11.58 -2.26
CA GLU A 129 -12.88 -11.10 -0.88
C GLU A 129 -13.60 -12.13 0.02
N THR A 130 -14.37 -13.03 -0.56
CA THR A 130 -15.10 -14.12 0.13
C THR A 130 -14.24 -15.37 0.36
N ASP A 131 -13.06 -15.45 -0.24
CA ASP A 131 -12.18 -16.59 -0.06
C ASP A 131 -11.55 -16.57 1.35
N PRO A 132 -11.22 -17.74 1.91
CA PRO A 132 -10.63 -17.82 3.24
C PRO A 132 -9.35 -17.01 3.37
N VAL A 133 -9.17 -16.38 4.53
CA VAL A 133 -7.95 -15.67 4.89
C VAL A 133 -7.11 -16.50 5.86
N HIS A 134 -5.79 -16.46 5.69
CA HIS A 134 -4.85 -17.26 6.47
C HIS A 134 -3.75 -16.39 7.06
N SER A 135 -3.61 -16.42 8.37
CA SER A 135 -2.60 -15.64 9.10
C SER A 135 -1.29 -16.42 9.23
N LEU A 136 -0.44 -16.36 8.20
CA LEU A 136 0.81 -17.10 8.15
C LEU A 136 1.99 -16.42 8.87
N ILE A 137 1.94 -15.09 8.98
CA ILE A 137 2.99 -14.27 9.60
C ILE A 137 2.38 -13.19 10.51
N PRO A 138 3.12 -12.65 11.50
CA PRO A 138 2.61 -11.61 12.41
C PRO A 138 1.97 -10.42 11.68
N TYR A 139 2.61 -9.91 10.64
CA TYR A 139 2.08 -8.83 9.79
C TYR A 139 0.65 -9.10 9.29
N THR A 140 0.42 -10.30 8.76
CA THR A 140 -0.91 -10.70 8.25
C THR A 140 -1.94 -10.77 9.38
N LYS A 141 -1.54 -11.32 10.54
CA LYS A 141 -2.39 -11.38 11.73
C LYS A 141 -2.83 -9.99 12.17
N THR A 142 -1.90 -9.06 12.22
CA THR A 142 -2.17 -7.67 12.62
C THR A 142 -3.07 -6.98 11.59
N LYS A 143 -2.80 -7.11 10.29
CA LYS A 143 -3.65 -6.53 9.24
C LYS A 143 -5.10 -7.02 9.33
N LEU A 144 -5.31 -8.33 9.46
CA LEU A 144 -6.66 -8.91 9.62
C LEU A 144 -7.36 -8.45 10.90
N ALA A 145 -6.62 -8.32 12.00
CA ALA A 145 -7.17 -7.81 13.25
C ALA A 145 -7.61 -6.33 13.12
N VAL A 146 -6.83 -5.49 12.44
CA VAL A 146 -7.19 -4.09 12.18
C VAL A 146 -8.42 -3.99 11.24
N GLU A 147 -8.49 -4.84 10.19
CA GLU A 147 -9.69 -4.92 9.34
C GLU A 147 -10.96 -5.20 10.16
N ALA A 148 -10.92 -6.27 10.97
CA ALA A 148 -12.05 -6.68 11.79
C ALA A 148 -12.45 -5.61 12.81
N GLU A 149 -11.45 -4.96 13.42
CA GLU A 149 -11.68 -3.92 14.42
C GLU A 149 -12.31 -2.67 13.80
N LEU A 150 -11.83 -2.20 12.65
CA LEU A 150 -12.42 -1.07 11.93
C LEU A 150 -13.90 -1.34 11.61
N ILE A 151 -14.20 -2.52 11.05
CA ILE A 151 -15.58 -2.88 10.68
C ILE A 151 -16.46 -2.94 11.93
N ARG A 152 -15.98 -3.56 13.01
CA ARG A 152 -16.70 -3.67 14.29
C ARG A 152 -16.98 -2.30 14.92
N MET A 153 -15.98 -1.42 14.96
CA MET A 153 -16.12 -0.10 15.60
C MET A 153 -17.06 0.84 14.85
N CYS A 154 -17.16 0.69 13.53
CA CYS A 154 -18.10 1.49 12.73
C CYS A 154 -19.54 0.96 12.75
N GLN A 155 -19.82 -0.19 13.38
CA GLN A 155 -21.19 -0.69 13.53
C GLN A 155 -22.03 0.30 14.33
N ASN A 156 -23.24 0.60 13.85
CA ASN A 156 -24.17 1.55 14.46
C ASN A 156 -23.64 2.99 14.59
N THR A 157 -22.67 3.38 13.77
CA THR A 157 -22.17 4.76 13.65
C THR A 157 -22.46 5.31 12.25
N SER A 158 -22.30 6.63 12.09
CA SER A 158 -22.38 7.28 10.76
C SER A 158 -21.11 7.12 9.92
N THR A 159 -20.02 6.65 10.50
CA THR A 159 -18.74 6.48 9.82
C THR A 159 -18.74 5.19 8.98
N VAL A 160 -18.38 5.32 7.71
CA VAL A 160 -18.34 4.19 6.77
C VAL A 160 -16.94 3.56 6.74
N PRO A 161 -16.78 2.28 7.10
CA PRO A 161 -15.51 1.58 7.01
C PRO A 161 -15.27 1.05 5.61
N VAL A 162 -14.06 1.26 5.07
CA VAL A 162 -13.60 0.64 3.82
C VAL A 162 -12.22 0.03 4.04
N VAL A 163 -12.07 -1.22 3.66
CA VAL A 163 -10.80 -1.95 3.67
C VAL A 163 -10.35 -2.19 2.24
N LEU A 164 -9.15 -1.75 1.90
CA LEU A 164 -8.55 -1.99 0.60
C LEU A 164 -7.40 -2.99 0.74
N ARG A 165 -7.60 -4.22 0.24
CA ARG A 165 -6.57 -5.26 0.16
C ARG A 165 -5.81 -5.09 -1.14
N TYR A 166 -4.70 -4.39 -1.07
CA TYR A 166 -3.84 -4.18 -2.25
C TYR A 166 -3.03 -5.43 -2.58
N ALA A 167 -2.84 -5.69 -3.86
CA ALA A 167 -1.82 -6.58 -4.39
C ALA A 167 -0.42 -6.01 -4.10
N ASN A 168 0.52 -6.05 -5.02
CA ASN A 168 1.84 -5.46 -4.80
C ASN A 168 1.96 -4.13 -5.57
N PRO A 169 1.70 -2.97 -4.93
CA PRO A 169 1.84 -1.68 -5.59
C PRO A 169 3.32 -1.40 -5.90
N TYR A 170 3.58 -0.78 -7.06
CA TYR A 170 4.93 -0.35 -7.48
C TYR A 170 4.86 0.93 -8.31
N GLY A 171 5.97 1.65 -8.39
CA GLY A 171 6.06 2.88 -9.18
C GLY A 171 6.85 4.01 -8.51
N PRO A 172 6.79 5.24 -9.06
CA PRO A 172 7.43 6.43 -8.52
C PRO A 172 7.13 6.67 -7.03
N ASN A 173 8.12 7.23 -6.32
CA ASN A 173 8.13 7.43 -4.87
C ASN A 173 8.21 6.14 -4.04
N GLN A 174 8.39 4.96 -4.65
CA GLN A 174 8.70 3.74 -3.92
C GLN A 174 10.21 3.64 -3.72
N TYR A 175 10.65 3.97 -2.52
CA TYR A 175 12.06 3.77 -2.14
C TYR A 175 12.21 2.36 -1.57
N PRO A 176 13.08 1.51 -2.13
CA PRO A 176 13.24 0.11 -1.74
C PRO A 176 13.99 -0.04 -0.42
N ALA A 177 13.50 0.62 0.62
CA ALA A 177 13.98 0.42 1.97
C ALA A 177 13.51 -0.95 2.48
N LYS A 178 14.40 -1.68 3.16
CA LYS A 178 14.06 -2.87 3.95
C LYS A 178 13.47 -4.05 3.16
N GLY A 179 13.87 -4.19 1.89
CA GLY A 179 13.53 -5.39 1.10
C GLY A 179 12.10 -5.47 0.57
N THR A 180 11.43 -4.34 0.45
CA THR A 180 10.14 -4.19 -0.23
C THR A 180 10.32 -3.56 -1.61
N GLY A 181 9.34 -3.76 -2.52
CA GLY A 181 9.35 -3.11 -3.83
C GLY A 181 10.36 -3.71 -4.81
N VAL A 182 10.19 -5.00 -5.14
CA VAL A 182 11.11 -5.74 -6.01
C VAL A 182 11.38 -5.04 -7.35
N ILE A 183 10.35 -4.49 -8.01
CA ILE A 183 10.49 -3.82 -9.31
C ILE A 183 11.40 -2.60 -9.16
N THR A 184 11.12 -1.71 -8.21
CA THR A 184 11.93 -0.50 -8.01
C THR A 184 13.35 -0.85 -7.57
N ALA A 185 13.52 -1.83 -6.68
CA ALA A 185 14.85 -2.29 -6.25
C ALA A 185 15.69 -2.82 -7.42
N TRP A 186 15.08 -3.56 -8.34
CA TRP A 186 15.77 -4.07 -9.51
C TRP A 186 16.12 -2.97 -10.51
N LEU A 187 15.23 -2.01 -10.72
CA LEU A 187 15.48 -0.88 -11.61
C LEU A 187 16.57 0.06 -11.05
N GLU A 188 16.61 0.29 -9.74
CA GLU A 188 17.71 1.02 -9.09
C GLU A 188 19.05 0.28 -9.19
N ALA A 189 19.05 -1.03 -8.94
CA ALA A 189 20.24 -1.84 -9.11
C ALA A 189 20.77 -1.77 -10.56
N LEU A 190 19.85 -1.80 -11.53
CA LEU A 190 20.19 -1.69 -12.95
C LEU A 190 20.73 -0.30 -13.31
N ARG A 191 20.16 0.77 -12.76
CA ARG A 191 20.70 2.14 -12.94
C ARG A 191 22.13 2.24 -12.42
N ASP A 192 22.40 1.62 -11.29
CA ASP A 192 23.67 1.69 -10.58
C ASP A 192 24.68 0.60 -11.05
N ASP A 193 24.38 -0.12 -12.13
CA ASP A 193 25.17 -1.24 -12.66
C ASP A 193 25.49 -2.33 -11.63
N LYS A 194 24.56 -2.54 -10.66
CA LYS A 194 24.64 -3.57 -9.62
C LYS A 194 23.88 -4.84 -10.03
N PRO A 195 24.28 -6.01 -9.52
CA PRO A 195 23.50 -7.23 -9.74
C PRO A 195 22.10 -7.14 -9.14
N ILE A 196 21.12 -7.63 -9.90
CA ILE A 196 19.76 -7.85 -9.41
C ILE A 196 19.74 -9.08 -8.52
N VAL A 197 19.14 -8.95 -7.33
CA VAL A 197 19.03 -10.06 -6.38
C VAL A 197 17.66 -10.72 -6.53
N VAL A 198 17.66 -12.03 -6.84
CA VAL A 198 16.47 -12.89 -6.86
C VAL A 198 16.51 -13.83 -5.66
N TYR A 199 15.45 -13.81 -4.86
CA TYR A 199 15.28 -14.68 -3.70
C TYR A 199 14.59 -15.98 -4.13
N GLY A 200 15.18 -17.12 -3.76
CA GLY A 200 14.69 -18.45 -4.14
C GLY A 200 14.95 -18.80 -5.62
N ASP A 201 14.10 -19.66 -6.17
CA ASP A 201 14.15 -20.15 -7.56
C ASP A 201 13.58 -19.16 -8.59
N GLY A 202 12.91 -18.10 -8.11
CA GLY A 202 12.24 -17.11 -8.95
C GLY A 202 10.83 -17.50 -9.41
N GLU A 203 10.29 -18.63 -8.95
CA GLU A 203 8.94 -19.09 -9.32
C GLU A 203 7.84 -18.47 -8.45
N SER A 204 8.19 -17.80 -7.36
CA SER A 204 7.20 -17.06 -6.57
C SER A 204 6.54 -15.97 -7.42
N ALA A 205 5.20 -16.01 -7.52
CA ALA A 205 4.44 -15.10 -8.38
C ALA A 205 3.57 -14.13 -7.56
N ARG A 206 3.53 -12.88 -7.99
CA ARG A 206 2.75 -11.80 -7.37
C ARG A 206 1.95 -11.06 -8.41
N ASP A 207 0.84 -10.48 -7.97
CA ASP A 207 0.05 -9.54 -8.73
C ASP A 207 0.61 -8.13 -8.49
N TYR A 208 1.04 -7.45 -9.54
CA TYR A 208 1.65 -6.13 -9.47
C TYR A 208 0.66 -5.07 -9.98
N VAL A 209 0.38 -4.07 -9.16
CA VAL A 209 -0.50 -2.96 -9.51
C VAL A 209 0.29 -1.64 -9.54
N TYR A 210 0.19 -0.90 -10.65
CA TYR A 210 0.90 0.36 -10.78
C TYR A 210 0.34 1.42 -9.83
N ILE A 211 1.19 2.29 -9.32
CA ILE A 211 0.86 3.23 -8.25
C ILE A 211 -0.34 4.12 -8.57
N SER A 212 -0.48 4.62 -9.79
CA SER A 212 -1.63 5.46 -10.15
C SER A 212 -2.95 4.68 -10.09
N ASP A 213 -2.94 3.40 -10.45
CA ASP A 213 -4.14 2.56 -10.34
C ASP A 213 -4.47 2.27 -8.87
N ALA A 214 -3.45 2.04 -8.01
CA ALA A 214 -3.65 1.87 -6.58
C ALA A 214 -4.22 3.14 -5.92
N VAL A 215 -3.72 4.32 -6.28
CA VAL A 215 -4.25 5.61 -5.83
C VAL A 215 -5.69 5.83 -6.30
N ASN A 216 -5.96 5.59 -7.59
CA ASN A 216 -7.31 5.71 -8.15
C ASN A 216 -8.30 4.75 -7.48
N ALA A 217 -7.85 3.58 -7.03
CA ALA A 217 -8.67 2.67 -6.23
C ALA A 217 -9.11 3.28 -4.91
N THR A 218 -8.20 4.00 -4.24
CA THR A 218 -8.53 4.70 -2.99
C THR A 218 -9.49 5.85 -3.26
N VAL A 219 -9.23 6.65 -4.29
CA VAL A 219 -10.11 7.77 -4.67
C VAL A 219 -11.52 7.27 -5.00
N ALA A 220 -11.64 6.20 -5.79
CA ALA A 220 -12.94 5.60 -6.11
C ALA A 220 -13.69 5.15 -4.84
N ALA A 221 -12.98 4.57 -3.86
CA ALA A 221 -13.56 4.19 -2.59
C ALA A 221 -13.97 5.40 -1.72
N LEU A 222 -13.21 6.51 -1.77
CA LEU A 222 -13.54 7.74 -1.06
C LEU A 222 -14.78 8.42 -1.64
N GLU A 223 -14.86 8.53 -2.96
CA GLU A 223 -15.91 9.27 -3.67
C GLU A 223 -17.21 8.48 -3.81
N SER A 224 -17.17 7.14 -3.87
CA SER A 224 -18.38 6.32 -3.95
C SER A 224 -19.19 6.40 -2.66
N PRO A 225 -20.47 6.83 -2.69
CA PRO A 225 -21.32 6.89 -1.51
C PRO A 225 -21.62 5.50 -0.93
N ASP A 226 -21.61 4.48 -1.77
CA ASP A 226 -21.98 3.10 -1.43
C ASP A 226 -20.78 2.24 -1.01
N ALA A 227 -19.55 2.74 -1.16
CA ALA A 227 -18.34 2.00 -0.81
C ALA A 227 -18.30 1.66 0.67
N ARG A 228 -18.35 0.36 1.00
CA ARG A 228 -18.23 -0.16 2.38
C ARG A 228 -17.69 -1.58 2.42
N GLY A 229 -17.03 -1.93 3.52
CA GLY A 229 -16.46 -3.27 3.70
C GLY A 229 -15.15 -3.45 2.94
N THR A 230 -14.87 -4.67 2.49
CA THR A 230 -13.56 -5.07 1.95
C THR A 230 -13.57 -5.16 0.43
N TYR A 231 -12.50 -4.66 -0.21
CA TYR A 231 -12.28 -4.71 -1.65
C TYR A 231 -10.86 -5.14 -1.98
N ASN A 232 -10.73 -6.10 -2.86
CA ASN A 232 -9.46 -6.46 -3.49
C ASN A 232 -9.06 -5.42 -4.55
N LYS A 233 -7.76 -5.10 -4.60
CA LYS A 233 -7.18 -4.13 -5.53
C LYS A 233 -5.94 -4.72 -6.19
N GLY A 234 -6.16 -5.43 -7.29
CA GLY A 234 -5.13 -6.08 -8.08
C GLY A 234 -5.48 -6.11 -9.56
N THR A 235 -4.59 -6.68 -10.36
CA THR A 235 -4.77 -6.87 -11.80
C THR A 235 -5.40 -8.22 -12.14
N GLY A 236 -5.41 -9.16 -11.19
CA GLY A 236 -5.85 -10.54 -11.39
C GLY A 236 -4.80 -11.43 -12.06
N THR A 237 -3.63 -10.90 -12.40
CA THR A 237 -2.59 -11.63 -13.12
C THR A 237 -1.35 -11.84 -12.25
N PRO A 238 -1.05 -13.07 -11.85
CA PRO A 238 0.20 -13.36 -11.15
C PRO A 238 1.37 -13.35 -12.16
N THR A 239 2.49 -12.75 -11.75
CA THR A 239 3.74 -12.72 -12.52
C THR A 239 4.87 -13.21 -11.62
N SER A 240 5.61 -14.24 -12.06
CA SER A 240 6.76 -14.77 -11.34
C SER A 240 7.96 -13.83 -11.41
N LEU A 241 8.93 -14.00 -10.51
CA LEU A 241 10.16 -13.21 -10.56
C LEU A 241 10.95 -13.50 -11.85
N ASN A 242 10.89 -14.73 -12.38
CA ASN A 242 11.55 -15.09 -13.63
C ASN A 242 10.89 -14.38 -14.84
N GLU A 243 9.56 -14.34 -14.91
CA GLU A 243 8.84 -13.56 -15.94
C GLU A 243 9.10 -12.05 -15.80
N LEU A 244 9.16 -11.56 -14.55
CA LEU A 244 9.45 -10.16 -14.27
C LEU A 244 10.87 -9.76 -14.74
N LEU A 245 11.88 -10.63 -14.57
CA LEU A 245 13.23 -10.40 -15.10
C LEU A 245 13.20 -10.21 -16.62
N GLN A 246 12.54 -11.12 -17.34
CA GLN A 246 12.41 -11.03 -18.81
C GLN A 246 11.73 -9.72 -19.23
N MET A 247 10.70 -9.31 -18.48
CA MET A 247 9.98 -8.06 -18.77
C MET A 247 10.85 -6.82 -18.50
N VAL A 248 11.64 -6.81 -17.42
CA VAL A 248 12.57 -5.72 -17.12
C VAL A 248 13.64 -5.61 -18.22
N GLU A 249 14.23 -6.72 -18.66
CA GLU A 249 15.18 -6.72 -19.80
C GLU A 249 14.55 -6.15 -21.07
N ALA A 250 13.34 -6.63 -21.39
CA ALA A 250 12.63 -6.20 -22.61
C ALA A 250 12.23 -4.71 -22.58
N VAL A 251 11.92 -4.16 -21.41
CA VAL A 251 11.53 -2.75 -21.25
C VAL A 251 12.75 -1.84 -21.22
N THR A 252 13.77 -2.20 -20.45
CA THR A 252 14.95 -1.34 -20.25
C THR A 252 15.97 -1.46 -21.39
N GLN A 253 15.85 -2.48 -22.24
CA GLN A 253 16.82 -2.83 -23.30
C GLN A 253 18.24 -3.02 -22.73
N ARG A 254 18.34 -3.42 -21.46
CA ARG A 254 19.60 -3.68 -20.78
C ARG A 254 19.68 -5.14 -20.34
N LYS A 255 20.84 -5.75 -20.54
CA LYS A 255 21.11 -7.11 -20.04
C LYS A 255 21.26 -7.09 -18.52
N LEU A 256 20.57 -7.98 -17.83
CA LEU A 256 20.61 -8.05 -16.38
C LEU A 256 21.75 -8.95 -15.89
N SER A 257 22.49 -8.48 -14.90
CA SER A 257 23.35 -9.32 -14.07
C SER A 257 22.50 -9.80 -12.89
N VAL A 258 22.31 -11.13 -12.75
CA VAL A 258 21.42 -11.71 -11.75
C VAL A 258 22.20 -12.51 -10.72
N SER A 259 22.00 -12.21 -9.45
CA SER A 259 22.47 -13.00 -8.31
C SER A 259 21.28 -13.68 -7.64
N ARG A 260 21.39 -14.99 -7.35
CA ARG A 260 20.35 -15.74 -6.65
C ARG A 260 20.79 -16.04 -5.21
N THR A 261 19.83 -15.94 -4.29
CA THR A 261 20.06 -16.21 -2.85
C THR A 261 18.88 -17.00 -2.27
N MET A 262 19.02 -17.42 -1.02
CA MET A 262 17.96 -18.18 -0.35
C MET A 262 16.65 -17.39 -0.26
N GLN A 263 15.51 -18.09 -0.28
CA GLN A 263 14.21 -17.52 -0.08
C GLN A 263 14.10 -16.83 1.29
N ARG A 264 13.40 -15.71 1.36
CA ARG A 264 13.18 -15.01 2.62
C ARG A 264 12.17 -15.78 3.48
N PRO A 265 12.36 -15.85 4.80
CA PRO A 265 11.37 -16.48 5.69
C PRO A 265 9.96 -15.86 5.62
N SER A 266 9.87 -14.59 5.24
CA SER A 266 8.60 -13.88 5.08
C SER A 266 7.87 -14.18 3.76
N ASP A 267 8.54 -14.82 2.79
CA ASP A 267 7.96 -15.18 1.49
C ASP A 267 7.21 -16.52 1.59
N VAL A 268 6.19 -16.55 2.43
CA VAL A 268 5.38 -17.74 2.75
C VAL A 268 4.29 -18.06 1.74
N VAL A 269 4.01 -17.14 0.81
CA VAL A 269 3.00 -17.31 -0.24
C VAL A 269 3.72 -17.59 -1.57
N LYS A 270 3.38 -18.70 -2.22
CA LYS A 270 3.99 -19.07 -3.51
C LYS A 270 3.40 -18.25 -4.66
N THR A 271 2.07 -18.25 -4.79
CA THR A 271 1.39 -17.53 -5.87
C THR A 271 0.15 -16.82 -5.35
N ILE A 272 0.01 -15.54 -5.71
CA ILE A 272 -1.18 -14.75 -5.38
C ILE A 272 -1.51 -13.75 -6.48
N ALA A 273 -2.80 -13.66 -6.82
CA ALA A 273 -3.39 -12.56 -7.58
C ALA A 273 -4.80 -12.30 -7.05
N LEU A 274 -5.31 -11.08 -7.22
CA LEU A 274 -6.55 -10.63 -6.61
C LEU A 274 -7.65 -10.44 -7.66
N ASP A 275 -8.80 -11.06 -7.45
CA ASP A 275 -10.01 -10.76 -8.21
C ASP A 275 -10.58 -9.41 -7.77
N SER A 276 -10.60 -8.43 -8.66
CA SER A 276 -11.11 -7.08 -8.41
C SER A 276 -12.52 -6.85 -8.97
N THR A 277 -13.26 -7.91 -9.31
CA THR A 277 -14.61 -7.82 -9.91
C THR A 277 -15.58 -7.04 -9.02
N LYS A 278 -15.53 -7.23 -7.69
CA LYS A 278 -16.32 -6.46 -6.74
C LYS A 278 -16.00 -4.97 -6.79
N ALA A 279 -14.72 -4.63 -6.84
CA ALA A 279 -14.28 -3.24 -6.94
C ALA A 279 -14.74 -2.58 -8.25
N PHE A 280 -14.75 -3.32 -9.35
CA PHE A 280 -15.29 -2.82 -10.62
C PHE A 280 -16.80 -2.60 -10.54
N ALA A 281 -17.55 -3.57 -10.02
CA ALA A 281 -19.00 -3.49 -9.94
C ALA A 281 -19.51 -2.36 -9.01
N GLU A 282 -18.89 -2.19 -7.84
CA GLU A 282 -19.39 -1.30 -6.80
C GLU A 282 -18.70 0.09 -6.79
N LEU A 283 -17.46 0.19 -7.29
CA LEU A 283 -16.69 1.43 -7.28
C LEU A 283 -16.35 1.94 -8.69
N GLY A 284 -16.68 1.19 -9.75
CA GLY A 284 -16.28 1.51 -11.11
C GLY A 284 -14.76 1.44 -11.36
N TRP A 285 -14.00 0.85 -10.41
CA TRP A 285 -12.56 0.81 -10.49
C TRP A 285 -12.05 -0.49 -11.13
N LYS A 286 -11.12 -0.33 -12.05
CA LYS A 286 -10.28 -1.40 -12.60
C LYS A 286 -8.87 -0.87 -12.86
N PRO A 287 -7.82 -1.72 -12.81
CA PRO A 287 -6.48 -1.32 -13.21
C PRO A 287 -6.46 -1.01 -14.71
N THR A 288 -5.72 0.03 -15.10
CA THR A 288 -5.62 0.51 -16.49
C THR A 288 -4.20 0.48 -17.02
N THR A 289 -3.20 0.34 -16.15
CA THR A 289 -1.79 0.34 -16.51
C THR A 289 -1.30 -1.10 -16.62
N SER A 290 -0.80 -1.50 -17.79
CA SER A 290 -0.16 -2.79 -17.95
C SER A 290 1.13 -2.88 -17.13
N LEU A 291 1.54 -4.10 -16.73
CA LEU A 291 2.80 -4.27 -16.00
C LEU A 291 4.00 -3.73 -16.81
N ARG A 292 4.00 -3.96 -18.12
CA ARG A 292 5.03 -3.46 -19.04
C ARG A 292 5.11 -1.93 -19.02
N ASP A 293 3.97 -1.25 -19.17
CA ASP A 293 3.93 0.22 -19.20
C ASP A 293 4.29 0.82 -17.83
N GLY A 294 3.85 0.19 -16.76
CA GLY A 294 4.19 0.59 -15.39
C GLY A 294 5.69 0.45 -15.10
N ILE A 295 6.33 -0.63 -15.57
CA ILE A 295 7.80 -0.80 -15.47
C ILE A 295 8.50 0.29 -16.28
N ALA A 296 8.04 0.59 -17.51
CA ALA A 296 8.64 1.65 -18.33
C ALA A 296 8.58 3.02 -17.64
N LYS A 297 7.42 3.41 -17.12
CA LYS A 297 7.25 4.67 -16.37
C LYS A 297 8.10 4.71 -15.10
N THR A 298 8.22 3.56 -14.40
CA THR A 298 9.05 3.47 -13.20
C THR A 298 10.54 3.59 -13.57
N TRP A 299 10.95 2.98 -14.68
CA TRP A 299 12.32 3.09 -15.18
C TRP A 299 12.70 4.53 -15.56
N GLU A 300 11.80 5.22 -16.24
CA GLU A 300 11.98 6.65 -16.55
C GLU A 300 12.22 7.50 -15.29
N TRP A 301 11.40 7.26 -14.25
CA TRP A 301 11.55 7.94 -12.96
C TRP A 301 12.88 7.60 -12.27
N VAL A 302 13.26 6.31 -12.24
CA VAL A 302 14.53 5.85 -11.65
C VAL A 302 15.74 6.45 -12.36
N GLN A 303 15.72 6.51 -13.71
CA GLN A 303 16.82 7.10 -14.50
C GLN A 303 17.02 8.58 -14.24
N LYS A 304 15.96 9.33 -14.05
CA LYS A 304 16.04 10.77 -13.73
C LYS A 304 16.64 11.03 -12.35
N GLY A 305 16.68 10.01 -11.47
CA GLY A 305 17.11 10.20 -10.10
C GLY A 305 16.27 11.25 -9.37
N GLU A 306 15.03 11.44 -9.81
CA GLU A 306 14.16 12.48 -9.27
C GLU A 306 13.96 12.23 -7.78
N PRO A 307 14.13 13.29 -6.96
CA PRO A 307 13.71 13.22 -5.58
C PRO A 307 12.19 12.99 -5.53
N PHE A 308 11.70 12.75 -4.34
CA PHE A 308 10.29 12.65 -4.01
C PHE A 308 9.44 13.68 -4.78
N VAL A 309 8.51 13.20 -5.62
CA VAL A 309 7.70 14.05 -6.50
C VAL A 309 6.27 14.11 -5.99
N ILE A 310 5.76 15.34 -5.86
CA ILE A 310 4.34 15.64 -5.74
C ILE A 310 3.96 16.39 -7.02
N GLY A 311 3.31 15.69 -7.95
CA GLY A 311 2.94 16.22 -9.25
C GLY A 311 1.46 16.48 -9.38
#